data_12628a7ea3d08c26813922cd130277ca
#
_entry.id   12628a7ea3d08c26813922cd130277ca
#
_cell.length_a   1.000
_cell.length_b   1.000
_cell.length_c   1.000
_cell.angle_alpha   90.00
_cell.angle_beta   90.00
_cell.angle_gamma   90.00
#
_symmetry.space_group_name_H-M   'P 1'
#
loop_
_entity.id
_entity.type
_entity.pdbx_description
1 polymer ?
#
loop_
_entity_poly.entity_id
_entity_poly.type
_entity_poly.pdbx_seq_one_letter_code
_entity_poly.pdbx_strand_id
1 'polypeptide(L)'
;VGEVKAYGGRYEMAISKTSKVLLILGGVALVLLIAVIIGAVLIARSVSEPSVPNNSVLVLNISGALPDYSPDEPLARAFGIKQRQSFTSLMTQLRKAKIDDRIGAVLLDIDMLEIGWGKTEELRDAIKEFKTSGKPVYAWMEMGTNKEYYLATAADKVFLPPSGDLYVNGFAAEAMFYKGSLDKLGIEADVIQIGPKYKNAPDEYTKTSMGDGQREVINAILDEYFSRYTSEVAEARKKSVDDVKTMIDNAPFNATQAKANGLIDDAVYREQVDDELKAKLGYKQDDKLRTISGGNYRDVPTDSLGLNNGEKVAVIFASGAITSGRSSSGPLNGETVGSDTVIDAVNDAAADKGIKAIVLRVDSPGGSALASDLMWHAIEKAKEKKPVVVSMADVAASGGYYIACNANKIIAEPTTITGSIGMFIGKPVVKGLYQWLGVSNEYVMRGKNAGIFRETEHWTPEERAKMVEQSNAVYFDNFVPKVAKGRNLSPDTVNSIGQGRVWTGTQGKANGLVDDFGGLEKAI
;
A
#
# COMPACT_ATOMS: atom_id res chain seq x y z
N VAL A 1 29.05 66.93 45.89
CA VAL A 1 27.71 66.74 45.26
C VAL A 1 27.89 67.09 43.79
N GLY A 2 28.04 66.11 42.92
CA GLY A 2 28.24 66.28 41.50
C GLY A 2 27.04 65.73 40.72
N GLU A 3 26.37 66.55 39.96
CA GLU A 3 25.29 66.22 39.05
C GLU A 3 25.77 65.29 37.90
N VAL A 4 25.18 64.20 37.73
CA VAL A 4 25.34 63.32 36.55
C VAL A 4 24.24 63.69 35.54
N LYS A 5 24.66 64.37 34.43
CA LYS A 5 23.77 64.56 33.27
C LYS A 5 23.77 63.30 32.39
N ALA A 6 22.62 62.64 32.28
CA ALA A 6 22.41 61.61 31.33
C ALA A 6 22.15 62.16 29.92
N TYR A 7 23.02 61.84 28.95
CA TYR A 7 22.81 62.13 27.52
C TYR A 7 22.12 60.94 26.89
N GLY A 8 20.82 61.07 26.56
CA GLY A 8 20.05 60.12 25.76
C GLY A 8 20.40 60.28 24.27
N GLY A 9 21.34 59.50 23.78
CA GLY A 9 21.64 59.42 22.35
C GLY A 9 20.68 58.43 21.66
N ARG A 10 19.80 58.95 20.81
CA ARG A 10 19.09 58.10 19.81
C ARG A 10 20.11 57.66 18.78
N TYR A 11 20.46 56.39 18.76
CA TYR A 11 21.19 55.77 17.64
C TYR A 11 20.24 55.62 16.45
N GLU A 12 20.20 56.57 15.54
CA GLU A 12 19.69 56.33 14.20
C GLU A 12 20.71 55.49 13.43
N MET A 13 20.46 54.20 13.27
CA MET A 13 21.24 53.35 12.38
C MET A 13 20.96 53.76 10.92
N ALA A 14 21.84 54.60 10.36
CA ALA A 14 21.78 54.94 8.95
C ALA A 14 22.09 53.70 8.09
N ILE A 15 21.07 53.13 7.49
CA ILE A 15 21.22 52.01 6.55
C ILE A 15 22.07 52.48 5.37
N SER A 16 23.16 51.76 5.06
CA SER A 16 24.07 52.12 3.97
C SER A 16 23.34 52.14 2.61
N LYS A 17 23.84 52.93 1.65
CA LYS A 17 23.26 52.98 0.29
C LYS A 17 23.18 51.60 -0.33
N THR A 18 24.17 50.74 -0.13
CA THR A 18 24.24 49.37 -0.60
C THR A 18 23.16 48.49 0.05
N SER A 19 22.93 48.62 1.37
CA SER A 19 21.86 47.88 2.07
C SER A 19 20.46 48.33 1.63
N LYS A 20 20.27 49.60 1.30
CA LYS A 20 18.99 50.09 0.72
C LYS A 20 18.74 49.51 -0.66
N VAL A 21 19.76 49.43 -1.51
CA VAL A 21 19.66 48.81 -2.84
C VAL A 21 19.35 47.31 -2.71
N LEU A 22 20.02 46.59 -1.80
CA LEU A 22 19.74 45.17 -1.56
C LEU A 22 18.34 44.94 -1.02
N LEU A 23 17.82 45.79 -0.14
CA LEU A 23 16.44 45.73 0.36
C LEU A 23 15.41 45.99 -0.75
N ILE A 24 15.69 46.96 -1.65
CA ILE A 24 14.83 47.24 -2.81
C ILE A 24 14.85 46.06 -3.79
N LEU A 25 16.03 45.52 -4.11
CA LEU A 25 16.15 44.33 -4.98
C LEU A 25 15.46 43.09 -4.37
N GLY A 26 15.63 42.88 -3.06
CA GLY A 26 14.93 41.79 -2.33
C GLY A 26 13.42 42.00 -2.33
N GLY A 27 12.94 43.23 -2.16
CA GLY A 27 11.51 43.57 -2.25
C GLY A 27 10.94 43.34 -3.65
N VAL A 28 11.67 43.77 -4.70
CA VAL A 28 11.27 43.51 -6.10
C VAL A 28 11.26 42.02 -6.40
N ALA A 29 12.26 41.27 -5.97
CA ALA A 29 12.30 39.81 -6.14
C ALA A 29 11.13 39.11 -5.42
N LEU A 30 10.79 39.57 -4.21
CA LEU A 30 9.63 39.04 -3.46
C LEU A 30 8.30 39.35 -4.17
N VAL A 31 8.12 40.58 -4.69
CA VAL A 31 6.91 40.96 -5.46
C VAL A 31 6.79 40.13 -6.74
N LEU A 32 7.92 39.93 -7.46
CA LEU A 32 7.94 39.07 -8.64
C LEU A 32 7.59 37.60 -8.29
N LEU A 33 8.14 37.09 -7.19
CA LEU A 33 7.81 35.72 -6.72
C LEU A 33 6.31 35.60 -6.36
N ILE A 34 5.76 36.60 -5.66
CA ILE A 34 4.33 36.64 -5.33
C ILE A 34 3.48 36.73 -6.61
N ALA A 35 3.89 37.55 -7.59
CA ALA A 35 3.19 37.66 -8.88
C ALA A 35 3.21 36.32 -9.66
N VAL A 36 4.35 35.60 -9.64
CA VAL A 36 4.49 34.27 -10.24
C VAL A 36 3.58 33.25 -9.51
N ILE A 37 3.55 33.29 -8.18
CA ILE A 37 2.68 32.41 -7.38
C ILE A 37 1.20 32.71 -7.66
N ILE A 38 0.81 33.99 -7.69
CA ILE A 38 -0.56 34.39 -8.04
C ILE A 38 -0.90 33.98 -9.47
N GLY A 39 0.00 34.20 -10.42
CA GLY A 39 -0.15 33.75 -11.81
C GLY A 39 -0.32 32.23 -11.90
N ALA A 40 0.48 31.47 -11.20
CA ALA A 40 0.37 30.00 -11.14
C ALA A 40 -0.96 29.56 -10.49
N VAL A 41 -1.40 30.23 -9.42
CA VAL A 41 -2.72 29.95 -8.78
C VAL A 41 -3.88 30.32 -9.70
N LEU A 42 -3.78 31.42 -10.45
CA LEU A 42 -4.81 31.82 -11.42
C LEU A 42 -4.85 30.86 -12.61
N ILE A 43 -3.71 30.41 -13.10
CA ILE A 43 -3.61 29.37 -14.15
C ILE A 43 -4.17 28.03 -13.62
N ALA A 44 -3.84 27.63 -12.40
CA ALA A 44 -4.39 26.42 -11.79
C ALA A 44 -5.92 26.50 -11.60
N ARG A 45 -6.47 27.67 -11.33
CA ARG A 45 -7.93 27.90 -11.27
C ARG A 45 -8.60 28.02 -12.64
N SER A 46 -7.86 28.38 -13.68
CA SER A 46 -8.35 28.49 -15.06
C SER A 46 -8.27 27.16 -15.84
N VAL A 47 -7.75 26.10 -15.26
CA VAL A 47 -7.89 24.75 -15.82
C VAL A 47 -9.36 24.41 -15.76
N SER A 48 -10.05 24.58 -16.90
CA SER A 48 -11.45 24.23 -17.07
C SER A 48 -11.67 22.77 -16.69
N GLU A 49 -12.78 22.46 -16.05
CA GLU A 49 -13.20 21.07 -15.81
C GLU A 49 -13.07 20.26 -17.10
N PRO A 50 -12.53 19.02 -17.03
CA PRO A 50 -12.37 18.22 -18.21
C PRO A 50 -13.71 18.00 -18.90
N SER A 51 -13.79 18.34 -20.18
CA SER A 51 -14.97 18.05 -20.99
C SER A 51 -15.10 16.55 -21.20
N VAL A 52 -16.17 15.96 -20.70
CA VAL A 52 -16.53 14.56 -20.93
C VAL A 52 -17.59 14.52 -22.03
N PRO A 53 -17.25 14.12 -23.29
CA PRO A 53 -18.24 13.97 -24.33
C PRO A 53 -19.26 12.88 -23.98
N ASN A 54 -20.51 13.05 -24.40
CA ASN A 54 -21.53 12.03 -24.20
C ASN A 54 -21.19 10.72 -24.93
N ASN A 55 -21.55 9.61 -24.30
CA ASN A 55 -21.31 8.25 -24.81
C ASN A 55 -19.81 7.94 -24.99
N SER A 56 -18.96 8.46 -24.09
CA SER A 56 -17.52 8.24 -24.12
C SER A 56 -17.12 6.89 -23.51
N VAL A 57 -15.99 6.35 -23.97
CA VAL A 57 -15.29 5.24 -23.31
C VAL A 57 -14.24 5.81 -22.34
N LEU A 58 -14.36 5.45 -21.07
CA LEU A 58 -13.32 5.73 -20.09
C LEU A 58 -12.19 4.71 -20.26
N VAL A 59 -11.00 5.18 -20.60
CA VAL A 59 -9.80 4.35 -20.73
C VAL A 59 -9.00 4.43 -19.44
N LEU A 60 -8.91 3.31 -18.73
CA LEU A 60 -8.16 3.17 -17.49
C LEU A 60 -6.86 2.41 -17.75
N ASN A 61 -5.73 3.11 -17.73
CA ASN A 61 -4.43 2.48 -17.79
C ASN A 61 -4.07 1.97 -16.38
N ILE A 62 -3.88 0.67 -16.24
CA ILE A 62 -3.63 -0.02 -14.98
C ILE A 62 -2.27 -0.71 -15.09
N SER A 63 -1.23 -0.12 -14.49
CA SER A 63 0.13 -0.62 -14.62
C SER A 63 1.03 -0.23 -13.44
N GLY A 64 2.07 -1.02 -13.21
CA GLY A 64 3.10 -0.76 -12.21
C GLY A 64 2.58 -0.77 -10.77
N ALA A 65 3.30 -0.10 -9.90
CA ALA A 65 2.91 0.08 -8.51
C ALA A 65 1.83 1.17 -8.40
N LEU A 66 0.71 0.82 -7.76
CA LEU A 66 -0.39 1.72 -7.46
C LEU A 66 -0.37 2.00 -5.94
N PRO A 67 0.28 3.08 -5.48
CA PRO A 67 0.23 3.47 -4.09
C PRO A 67 -1.23 3.76 -3.69
N ASP A 68 -1.60 3.48 -2.44
CA ASP A 68 -2.97 3.72 -1.98
C ASP A 68 -3.39 5.17 -2.19
N TYR A 69 -2.47 6.10 -1.94
CA TYR A 69 -2.69 7.53 -2.08
C TYR A 69 -1.51 8.21 -2.79
N SER A 70 -1.80 9.19 -3.61
CA SER A 70 -0.82 10.11 -4.19
C SER A 70 -1.28 11.54 -3.93
N PRO A 71 -0.47 12.36 -3.25
CA PRO A 71 -0.84 13.76 -3.00
C PRO A 71 -1.15 14.49 -4.30
N ASP A 72 -2.14 15.37 -4.26
CA ASP A 72 -2.37 16.29 -5.36
C ASP A 72 -1.28 17.37 -5.33
N GLU A 73 -0.50 17.47 -6.40
CA GLU A 73 0.57 18.47 -6.56
C GLU A 73 0.15 19.51 -7.62
N PRO A 74 -0.63 20.54 -7.23
CA PRO A 74 -1.16 21.51 -8.18
C PRO A 74 -0.07 22.25 -8.99
N LEU A 75 1.11 22.48 -8.39
CA LEU A 75 2.24 23.10 -9.07
C LEU A 75 2.85 22.17 -10.11
N ALA A 76 3.08 20.89 -9.78
CA ALA A 76 3.58 19.90 -10.74
C ALA A 76 2.63 19.75 -11.94
N ARG A 77 1.32 19.75 -11.67
CA ARG A 77 0.27 19.73 -12.70
C ARG A 77 0.32 20.97 -13.60
N ALA A 78 0.49 22.17 -13.03
CA ALA A 78 0.62 23.43 -13.78
C ALA A 78 1.84 23.43 -14.73
N PHE A 79 2.89 22.68 -14.38
CA PHE A 79 4.07 22.47 -15.24
C PHE A 79 3.95 21.25 -16.17
N GLY A 80 2.76 20.65 -16.31
CA GLY A 80 2.52 19.53 -17.21
C GLY A 80 3.10 18.20 -16.72
N ILE A 81 3.53 18.11 -15.46
CA ILE A 81 4.01 16.86 -14.86
C ILE A 81 2.78 15.99 -14.58
N LYS A 82 2.72 14.83 -15.22
CA LYS A 82 1.63 13.87 -15.01
C LYS A 82 1.69 13.35 -13.58
N GLN A 83 0.59 13.50 -12.86
CA GLN A 83 0.47 12.88 -11.54
C GLN A 83 0.45 11.35 -11.65
N ARG A 84 1.11 10.69 -10.69
CA ARG A 84 1.08 9.25 -10.57
C ARG A 84 -0.35 8.78 -10.25
N GLN A 85 -0.80 7.74 -10.93
CA GLN A 85 -2.07 7.09 -10.63
C GLN A 85 -1.97 6.46 -9.23
N SER A 86 -2.93 6.74 -8.36
CA SER A 86 -3.08 6.03 -7.09
C SER A 86 -4.21 5.02 -7.16
N PHE A 87 -4.16 4.04 -6.29
CA PHE A 87 -5.18 3.00 -6.18
C PHE A 87 -6.56 3.61 -5.87
N THR A 88 -6.64 4.49 -4.87
CA THR A 88 -7.88 5.17 -4.49
C THR A 88 -8.43 6.07 -5.59
N SER A 89 -7.55 6.70 -6.40
CA SER A 89 -7.99 7.47 -7.55
C SER A 89 -8.64 6.59 -8.61
N LEU A 90 -8.08 5.40 -8.88
CA LEU A 90 -8.63 4.43 -9.82
C LEU A 90 -10.00 3.93 -9.37
N MET A 91 -10.14 3.57 -8.09
CA MET A 91 -11.40 3.16 -7.48
C MET A 91 -12.47 4.25 -7.59
N THR A 92 -12.09 5.50 -7.28
CA THR A 92 -12.99 6.67 -7.39
C THR A 92 -13.43 6.91 -8.84
N GLN A 93 -12.55 6.69 -9.83
CA GLN A 93 -12.90 6.83 -11.24
C GLN A 93 -13.95 5.80 -11.66
N LEU A 94 -13.82 4.53 -11.25
CA LEU A 94 -14.83 3.50 -11.50
C LEU A 94 -16.18 3.86 -10.86
N ARG A 95 -16.16 4.31 -9.59
CA ARG A 95 -17.37 4.75 -8.87
C ARG A 95 -18.06 5.93 -9.54
N LYS A 96 -17.30 6.93 -9.99
CA LYS A 96 -17.84 8.07 -10.78
C LYS A 96 -18.44 7.61 -12.10
N ALA A 97 -17.68 6.80 -12.86
CA ALA A 97 -18.09 6.32 -14.18
C ALA A 97 -19.37 5.45 -14.12
N LYS A 98 -19.59 4.74 -12.99
CA LYS A 98 -20.80 3.95 -12.77
C LYS A 98 -22.08 4.78 -12.91
N ILE A 99 -22.08 6.00 -12.37
CA ILE A 99 -23.26 6.89 -12.32
C ILE A 99 -23.23 8.03 -13.34
N ASP A 100 -22.10 8.27 -14.01
CA ASP A 100 -21.95 9.33 -15.01
C ASP A 100 -22.55 8.89 -16.35
N ASP A 101 -23.71 9.42 -16.71
CA ASP A 101 -24.43 9.07 -17.96
C ASP A 101 -23.63 9.42 -19.23
N ARG A 102 -22.60 10.27 -19.14
CA ARG A 102 -21.71 10.59 -20.26
C ARG A 102 -20.76 9.44 -20.59
N ILE A 103 -20.50 8.54 -19.63
CA ILE A 103 -19.67 7.36 -19.84
C ILE A 103 -20.56 6.20 -20.30
N GLY A 104 -20.27 5.71 -21.51
CA GLY A 104 -20.98 4.57 -22.11
C GLY A 104 -20.31 3.22 -21.84
N ALA A 105 -18.98 3.20 -21.67
CA ALA A 105 -18.19 1.98 -21.43
C ALA A 105 -16.89 2.27 -20.68
N VAL A 106 -16.26 1.23 -20.16
CA VAL A 106 -14.89 1.27 -19.63
C VAL A 106 -14.00 0.32 -20.45
N LEU A 107 -12.82 0.80 -20.77
CA LEU A 107 -11.75 -0.02 -21.34
C LEU A 107 -10.59 -0.05 -20.35
N LEU A 108 -10.30 -1.23 -19.85
CA LEU A 108 -9.15 -1.50 -19.01
C LEU A 108 -7.95 -1.80 -19.91
N ASP A 109 -6.96 -0.94 -19.88
CA ASP A 109 -5.68 -1.09 -20.57
C ASP A 109 -4.68 -1.55 -19.51
N ILE A 110 -4.46 -2.87 -19.46
CA ILE A 110 -3.74 -3.52 -18.36
C ILE A 110 -2.34 -3.89 -18.83
N ASP A 111 -1.35 -3.44 -18.09
CA ASP A 111 0.05 -3.80 -18.25
C ASP A 111 0.58 -4.37 -16.92
N MET A 112 1.87 -4.72 -16.84
CA MET A 112 2.50 -5.34 -15.68
C MET A 112 2.11 -4.68 -14.36
N LEU A 113 1.53 -5.46 -13.44
CA LEU A 113 1.03 -5.01 -12.14
C LEU A 113 2.03 -5.30 -11.02
N GLU A 114 2.45 -4.26 -10.32
CA GLU A 114 3.30 -4.35 -9.13
C GLU A 114 2.52 -4.15 -7.82
N ILE A 115 1.22 -4.50 -7.81
CA ILE A 115 0.38 -4.53 -6.61
C ILE A 115 0.25 -5.95 -6.07
N GLY A 116 -0.13 -6.09 -4.80
CA GLY A 116 -0.39 -7.39 -4.20
C GLY A 116 -1.77 -7.95 -4.59
N TRP A 117 -2.07 -9.15 -4.08
CA TRP A 117 -3.31 -9.85 -4.37
C TRP A 117 -4.53 -9.21 -3.70
N GLY A 118 -4.36 -8.58 -2.53
CA GLY A 118 -5.44 -7.86 -1.85
C GLY A 118 -5.99 -6.70 -2.70
N LYS A 119 -5.10 -5.81 -3.17
CA LYS A 119 -5.49 -4.72 -4.07
C LYS A 119 -6.03 -5.20 -5.41
N THR A 120 -5.48 -6.30 -5.94
CA THR A 120 -5.99 -6.89 -7.19
C THR A 120 -7.44 -7.38 -7.02
N GLU A 121 -7.74 -8.00 -5.89
CA GLU A 121 -9.09 -8.44 -5.53
C GLU A 121 -10.05 -7.27 -5.40
N GLU A 122 -9.65 -6.25 -4.62
CA GLU A 122 -10.45 -5.04 -4.40
C GLU A 122 -10.75 -4.30 -5.73
N LEU A 123 -9.77 -4.22 -6.64
CA LEU A 123 -9.98 -3.62 -7.95
C LEU A 123 -10.91 -4.48 -8.82
N ARG A 124 -10.78 -5.80 -8.75
CA ARG A 124 -11.68 -6.74 -9.43
C ARG A 124 -13.12 -6.56 -8.97
N ASP A 125 -13.32 -6.42 -7.66
CA ASP A 125 -14.65 -6.18 -7.08
C ASP A 125 -15.22 -4.83 -7.49
N ALA A 126 -14.41 -3.78 -7.58
CA ALA A 126 -14.83 -2.49 -8.11
C ALA A 126 -15.26 -2.54 -9.59
N ILE A 127 -14.58 -3.35 -10.41
CA ILE A 127 -14.99 -3.60 -11.80
C ILE A 127 -16.33 -4.34 -11.86
N LYS A 128 -16.51 -5.38 -11.04
CA LYS A 128 -17.78 -6.10 -10.92
C LYS A 128 -18.91 -5.15 -10.47
N GLU A 129 -18.64 -4.27 -9.49
CA GLU A 129 -19.60 -3.27 -9.02
C GLU A 129 -19.93 -2.24 -10.11
N PHE A 130 -18.95 -1.77 -10.88
CA PHE A 130 -19.20 -0.91 -12.05
C PHE A 130 -20.16 -1.58 -13.05
N LYS A 131 -19.97 -2.87 -13.34
CA LYS A 131 -20.80 -3.63 -14.31
C LYS A 131 -22.28 -3.71 -13.89
N THR A 132 -22.61 -3.50 -12.61
CA THR A 132 -24.02 -3.43 -12.17
C THR A 132 -24.78 -2.24 -12.77
N SER A 133 -24.07 -1.23 -13.34
CA SER A 133 -24.65 -0.14 -14.12
C SER A 133 -25.20 -0.57 -15.49
N GLY A 134 -24.87 -1.79 -15.96
CA GLY A 134 -25.19 -2.27 -17.30
C GLY A 134 -24.25 -1.77 -18.40
N LYS A 135 -23.28 -0.93 -18.08
CA LYS A 135 -22.27 -0.42 -19.02
C LYS A 135 -21.19 -1.48 -19.26
N PRO A 136 -20.77 -1.75 -20.50
CA PRO A 136 -19.79 -2.77 -20.82
C PRO A 136 -18.39 -2.38 -20.31
N VAL A 137 -17.63 -3.41 -19.92
CA VAL A 137 -16.21 -3.32 -19.55
C VAL A 137 -15.43 -4.25 -20.45
N TYR A 138 -14.45 -3.73 -21.17
CA TYR A 138 -13.53 -4.51 -21.96
C TYR A 138 -12.13 -4.41 -21.37
N ALA A 139 -11.34 -5.48 -21.47
CA ALA A 139 -9.96 -5.52 -21.06
C ALA A 139 -9.06 -5.82 -22.27
N TRP A 140 -8.01 -5.06 -22.41
CA TRP A 140 -6.98 -5.27 -23.41
C TRP A 140 -5.61 -5.29 -22.72
N MET A 141 -4.77 -6.25 -23.12
CA MET A 141 -3.43 -6.45 -22.58
C MET A 141 -2.50 -6.82 -23.75
N GLU A 142 -1.29 -6.28 -23.78
CA GLU A 142 -0.27 -6.75 -24.75
C GLU A 142 0.26 -8.14 -24.34
N MET A 143 0.41 -8.36 -23.06
CA MET A 143 0.84 -9.59 -22.41
C MET A 143 0.15 -9.67 -21.05
N GLY A 144 -0.13 -10.86 -20.57
CA GLY A 144 -0.70 -11.04 -19.23
C GLY A 144 -0.02 -12.17 -18.47
N THR A 145 0.26 -11.94 -17.19
CA THR A 145 0.58 -13.00 -16.22
C THR A 145 -0.68 -13.38 -15.43
N ASN A 146 -0.54 -14.21 -14.40
CA ASN A 146 -1.67 -14.62 -13.58
C ASN A 146 -2.48 -13.43 -13.04
N LYS A 147 -1.81 -12.36 -12.61
CA LYS A 147 -2.45 -11.22 -11.93
C LYS A 147 -3.20 -10.32 -12.91
N GLU A 148 -2.57 -9.95 -14.03
CA GLU A 148 -3.19 -9.15 -15.09
C GLU A 148 -4.39 -9.89 -15.68
N TYR A 149 -4.24 -11.19 -15.94
CA TYR A 149 -5.33 -12.01 -16.45
C TYR A 149 -6.48 -12.16 -15.44
N TYR A 150 -6.15 -12.37 -14.16
CA TYR A 150 -7.15 -12.42 -13.09
C TYR A 150 -7.98 -11.14 -13.04
N LEU A 151 -7.33 -9.98 -13.14
CA LEU A 151 -8.02 -8.69 -13.21
C LEU A 151 -8.86 -8.56 -14.48
N ALA A 152 -8.29 -8.92 -15.64
CA ALA A 152 -8.95 -8.82 -16.94
C ALA A 152 -10.23 -9.67 -17.00
N THR A 153 -10.26 -10.85 -16.35
CA THR A 153 -11.44 -11.72 -16.31
C THR A 153 -12.62 -11.11 -15.54
N ALA A 154 -12.48 -10.00 -14.84
CA ALA A 154 -13.61 -9.23 -14.32
C ALA A 154 -14.38 -8.47 -15.41
N ALA A 155 -13.77 -8.20 -16.57
CA ALA A 155 -14.39 -7.55 -17.70
C ALA A 155 -15.41 -8.46 -18.43
N ASP A 156 -16.18 -7.89 -19.34
CA ASP A 156 -17.11 -8.64 -20.20
C ASP A 156 -16.39 -9.34 -21.35
N LYS A 157 -15.29 -8.73 -21.82
CA LYS A 157 -14.42 -9.27 -22.87
C LYS A 157 -12.96 -9.01 -22.57
N VAL A 158 -12.11 -9.96 -22.96
CA VAL A 158 -10.66 -9.93 -22.77
C VAL A 158 -9.98 -10.11 -24.13
N PHE A 159 -9.06 -9.21 -24.46
CA PHE A 159 -8.36 -9.19 -25.73
C PHE A 159 -6.84 -9.16 -25.55
N LEU A 160 -6.15 -9.83 -26.48
CA LEU A 160 -4.71 -9.73 -26.68
C LEU A 160 -4.43 -9.35 -28.15
N PRO A 161 -3.31 -8.69 -28.47
CA PRO A 161 -2.89 -8.58 -29.87
C PRO A 161 -2.50 -9.95 -30.42
N PRO A 162 -2.52 -10.15 -31.76
CA PRO A 162 -2.18 -11.45 -32.36
C PRO A 162 -0.79 -11.99 -31.99
N SER A 163 0.14 -11.09 -31.64
CA SER A 163 1.50 -11.40 -31.17
C SER A 163 1.63 -11.42 -29.66
N GLY A 164 0.54 -11.31 -28.92
CA GLY A 164 0.54 -11.29 -27.45
C GLY A 164 0.65 -12.69 -26.87
N ASP A 165 1.11 -12.75 -25.62
CA ASP A 165 1.29 -13.98 -24.86
C ASP A 165 0.56 -13.94 -23.53
N LEU A 166 0.12 -15.11 -23.07
CA LEU A 166 -0.57 -15.30 -21.79
C LEU A 166 0.19 -16.30 -20.92
N TYR A 167 0.81 -15.80 -19.86
CA TYR A 167 1.64 -16.55 -18.90
C TYR A 167 0.86 -16.90 -17.63
N VAL A 168 -0.17 -17.72 -17.76
CA VAL A 168 -1.02 -18.18 -16.63
C VAL A 168 -0.47 -19.48 -16.03
N ASN A 169 0.80 -19.48 -15.64
CA ASN A 169 1.59 -20.67 -15.34
C ASN A 169 1.39 -21.20 -13.91
N GLY A 170 0.42 -20.65 -13.15
CA GLY A 170 0.22 -21.00 -11.74
C GLY A 170 1.11 -20.21 -10.78
N PHE A 171 1.19 -20.66 -9.55
CA PHE A 171 1.81 -19.90 -8.46
C PHE A 171 3.08 -20.58 -7.96
N ALA A 172 4.11 -19.79 -7.75
CA ALA A 172 5.36 -20.22 -7.12
C ALA A 172 5.79 -19.18 -6.08
N ALA A 173 6.38 -19.63 -4.99
CA ALA A 173 7.04 -18.79 -4.01
C ALA A 173 8.48 -19.21 -3.85
N GLU A 174 9.38 -18.26 -3.94
CA GLU A 174 10.80 -18.42 -3.69
C GLU A 174 11.18 -17.72 -2.38
N ALA A 175 11.99 -18.38 -1.56
CA ALA A 175 12.60 -17.77 -0.38
C ALA A 175 14.12 -17.82 -0.51
N MET A 176 14.75 -16.67 -0.43
CA MET A 176 16.22 -16.55 -0.48
C MET A 176 16.81 -16.62 0.93
N PHE A 177 17.98 -17.22 1.06
CA PHE A 177 18.72 -17.37 2.31
C PHE A 177 20.13 -16.84 2.13
N TYR A 178 20.47 -15.80 2.87
CA TYR A 178 21.73 -15.07 2.73
C TYR A 178 22.80 -15.54 3.70
N LYS A 179 22.48 -16.47 4.63
CA LYS A 179 23.42 -16.95 5.65
C LYS A 179 24.77 -17.36 5.04
N GLY A 180 24.77 -18.15 3.97
CA GLY A 180 26.02 -18.59 3.36
C GLY A 180 26.86 -17.46 2.74
N SER A 181 26.24 -16.40 2.27
CA SER A 181 26.94 -15.19 1.78
C SER A 181 27.49 -14.37 2.94
N LEU A 182 26.71 -14.22 4.01
CA LEU A 182 27.12 -13.51 5.22
C LEU A 182 28.28 -14.22 5.90
N ASP A 183 28.22 -15.57 6.04
CA ASP A 183 29.33 -16.39 6.60
C ASP A 183 30.64 -16.17 5.83
N LYS A 184 30.59 -16.09 4.48
CA LYS A 184 31.77 -15.80 3.65
C LYS A 184 32.34 -14.41 3.88
N LEU A 185 31.51 -13.45 4.25
CA LEU A 185 31.91 -12.09 4.60
C LEU A 185 32.34 -11.96 6.07
N GLY A 186 32.25 -13.04 6.86
CA GLY A 186 32.53 -12.99 8.30
C GLY A 186 31.46 -12.20 9.08
N ILE A 187 30.22 -12.23 8.58
CA ILE A 187 29.07 -11.59 9.23
C ILE A 187 28.12 -12.68 9.74
N GLU A 188 27.72 -12.60 10.98
CA GLU A 188 26.72 -13.48 11.59
C GLU A 188 25.50 -12.68 12.03
N ALA A 189 24.34 -13.31 12.11
CA ALA A 189 23.14 -12.71 12.67
C ALA A 189 22.85 -13.31 14.05
N ASP A 190 22.88 -12.48 15.09
CA ASP A 190 22.47 -12.87 16.46
C ASP A 190 21.00 -12.44 16.68
N VAL A 191 20.10 -13.42 16.78
CA VAL A 191 18.64 -13.20 16.73
C VAL A 191 17.95 -13.89 17.90
N ILE A 192 16.89 -13.24 18.39
CA ILE A 192 15.90 -13.78 19.33
C ILE A 192 14.53 -13.66 18.68
N GLN A 193 13.80 -14.77 18.60
CA GLN A 193 12.46 -14.88 18.03
C GLN A 193 11.50 -15.42 19.08
N ILE A 194 10.34 -14.78 19.24
CA ILE A 194 9.22 -15.34 20.00
C ILE A 194 8.31 -16.04 19.00
N GLY A 195 8.13 -17.36 19.19
CA GLY A 195 7.46 -18.23 18.22
C GLY A 195 8.37 -18.64 17.06
N PRO A 196 9.51 -19.32 17.32
CA PRO A 196 10.52 -19.59 16.30
C PRO A 196 10.05 -20.52 15.17
N LYS A 197 8.89 -21.19 15.31
CA LYS A 197 8.29 -21.98 14.25
C LYS A 197 7.74 -21.11 13.12
N TYR A 198 7.14 -19.95 13.43
CA TYR A 198 6.40 -19.14 12.46
C TYR A 198 6.93 -17.71 12.29
N LYS A 199 7.67 -17.17 13.25
CA LYS A 199 8.32 -15.86 13.11
C LYS A 199 9.59 -15.97 12.25
N ASN A 200 9.40 -16.19 10.95
CA ASN A 200 10.46 -16.62 10.03
C ASN A 200 11.22 -15.45 9.37
N ALA A 201 10.84 -14.19 9.58
CA ALA A 201 11.54 -13.07 8.95
C ALA A 201 13.06 -13.07 9.13
N PRO A 202 13.64 -13.43 10.31
CA PRO A 202 15.10 -13.53 10.44
C PRO A 202 15.72 -14.78 9.85
N ASP A 203 14.93 -15.76 9.42
CA ASP A 203 15.44 -17.05 8.93
C ASP A 203 16.30 -16.89 7.66
N GLU A 204 16.00 -15.89 6.84
CA GLU A 204 16.78 -15.56 5.64
C GLU A 204 18.26 -15.22 5.96
N TYR A 205 18.55 -14.72 7.16
CA TYR A 205 19.91 -14.39 7.62
C TYR A 205 20.53 -15.47 8.52
N THR A 206 19.72 -16.39 9.09
CA THR A 206 20.17 -17.36 10.08
C THR A 206 20.13 -18.81 9.59
N LYS A 207 19.42 -19.09 8.49
CA LYS A 207 19.24 -20.42 7.92
C LYS A 207 19.68 -20.47 6.45
N THR A 208 19.80 -21.68 5.91
CA THR A 208 20.15 -21.95 4.51
C THR A 208 18.99 -22.57 3.72
N SER A 209 17.86 -22.80 4.38
CA SER A 209 16.66 -23.37 3.78
C SER A 209 15.42 -23.07 4.61
N MET A 210 14.24 -23.23 4.00
CA MET A 210 12.96 -23.09 4.69
C MET A 210 12.81 -24.11 5.81
N GLY A 211 12.40 -23.66 6.99
CA GLY A 211 11.91 -24.52 8.06
C GLY A 211 10.48 -25.01 7.79
N ASP A 212 10.05 -26.02 8.55
CA ASP A 212 8.71 -26.64 8.39
C ASP A 212 7.58 -25.62 8.57
N GLY A 213 7.68 -24.74 9.56
CA GLY A 213 6.65 -23.71 9.79
C GLY A 213 6.55 -22.69 8.65
N GLN A 214 7.69 -22.28 8.06
CA GLN A 214 7.68 -21.40 6.90
C GLN A 214 7.06 -22.08 5.69
N ARG A 215 7.43 -23.34 5.43
CA ARG A 215 6.87 -24.15 4.34
C ARG A 215 5.36 -24.37 4.51
N GLU A 216 4.93 -24.67 5.73
CA GLU A 216 3.50 -24.81 6.07
C GLU A 216 2.71 -23.54 5.72
N VAL A 217 3.21 -22.37 6.12
CA VAL A 217 2.56 -21.08 5.87
C VAL A 217 2.52 -20.74 4.39
N ILE A 218 3.65 -20.90 3.68
CA ILE A 218 3.72 -20.60 2.24
C ILE A 218 2.77 -21.50 1.46
N ASN A 219 2.73 -22.81 1.74
CA ASN A 219 1.80 -23.71 1.09
C ASN A 219 0.34 -23.28 1.35
N ALA A 220 -0.03 -22.94 2.58
CA ALA A 220 -1.39 -22.51 2.91
C ALA A 220 -1.81 -21.22 2.17
N ILE A 221 -0.87 -20.29 1.95
CA ILE A 221 -1.13 -19.07 1.16
C ILE A 221 -1.27 -19.42 -0.32
N LEU A 222 -0.38 -20.24 -0.87
CA LEU A 222 -0.43 -20.64 -2.28
C LEU A 222 -1.69 -21.45 -2.60
N ASP A 223 -2.11 -22.34 -1.71
CA ASP A 223 -3.33 -23.13 -1.86
C ASP A 223 -4.57 -22.22 -1.91
N GLU A 224 -4.66 -21.22 -1.03
CA GLU A 224 -5.75 -20.23 -1.03
C GLU A 224 -5.76 -19.42 -2.33
N TYR A 225 -4.60 -18.86 -2.73
CA TYR A 225 -4.50 -18.07 -3.95
C TYR A 225 -4.80 -18.87 -5.20
N PHE A 226 -4.29 -20.09 -5.29
CA PHE A 226 -4.53 -20.97 -6.42
C PHE A 226 -6.01 -21.40 -6.51
N SER A 227 -6.60 -21.78 -5.37
CA SER A 227 -8.01 -22.16 -5.30
C SER A 227 -8.92 -20.99 -5.73
N ARG A 228 -8.66 -19.79 -5.22
CA ARG A 228 -9.43 -18.61 -5.54
C ARG A 228 -9.27 -18.21 -7.01
N TYR A 229 -8.03 -18.16 -7.49
CA TYR A 229 -7.72 -17.87 -8.88
C TYR A 229 -8.46 -18.82 -9.84
N THR A 230 -8.33 -20.13 -9.61
CA THR A 230 -8.95 -21.14 -10.49
C THR A 230 -10.47 -21.06 -10.46
N SER A 231 -11.08 -20.79 -9.30
CA SER A 231 -12.53 -20.64 -9.17
C SER A 231 -13.06 -19.40 -9.89
N GLU A 232 -12.43 -18.25 -9.70
CA GLU A 232 -12.84 -16.98 -10.31
C GLU A 232 -12.64 -16.98 -11.83
N VAL A 233 -11.54 -17.57 -12.32
CA VAL A 233 -11.31 -17.73 -13.76
C VAL A 233 -12.32 -18.72 -14.36
N ALA A 234 -12.62 -19.81 -13.68
CA ALA A 234 -13.62 -20.80 -14.11
C ALA A 234 -15.00 -20.16 -14.26
N GLU A 235 -15.44 -19.38 -13.27
CA GLU A 235 -16.70 -18.64 -13.31
C GLU A 235 -16.71 -17.64 -14.49
N ALA A 236 -15.67 -16.78 -14.59
CA ALA A 236 -15.58 -15.74 -15.61
C ALA A 236 -15.54 -16.30 -17.04
N ARG A 237 -14.87 -17.43 -17.23
CA ARG A 237 -14.72 -18.07 -18.55
C ARG A 237 -15.72 -19.21 -18.80
N LYS A 238 -16.68 -19.43 -17.88
CA LYS A 238 -17.72 -20.50 -17.95
C LYS A 238 -17.13 -21.89 -18.18
N LYS A 239 -16.08 -22.20 -17.42
CA LYS A 239 -15.35 -23.47 -17.45
C LYS A 239 -15.46 -24.19 -16.11
N SER A 240 -15.08 -25.46 -16.07
CA SER A 240 -14.87 -26.13 -14.79
C SER A 240 -13.54 -25.70 -14.16
N VAL A 241 -13.43 -25.80 -12.84
CA VAL A 241 -12.17 -25.56 -12.12
C VAL A 241 -11.06 -26.49 -12.61
N ASP A 242 -11.41 -27.74 -12.94
CA ASP A 242 -10.44 -28.72 -13.42
C ASP A 242 -9.96 -28.41 -14.85
N ASP A 243 -10.83 -27.85 -15.71
CA ASP A 243 -10.40 -27.34 -17.01
C ASP A 243 -9.38 -26.20 -16.84
N VAL A 244 -9.64 -25.27 -15.92
CA VAL A 244 -8.71 -24.15 -15.64
C VAL A 244 -7.37 -24.67 -15.12
N LYS A 245 -7.36 -25.65 -14.20
CA LYS A 245 -6.12 -26.30 -13.73
C LYS A 245 -5.36 -26.94 -14.88
N THR A 246 -6.05 -27.67 -15.76
CA THR A 246 -5.46 -28.27 -16.95
C THR A 246 -4.87 -27.22 -17.88
N MET A 247 -5.51 -26.06 -18.02
CA MET A 247 -4.98 -24.95 -18.81
C MET A 247 -3.71 -24.36 -18.17
N ILE A 248 -3.70 -24.18 -16.86
CA ILE A 248 -2.50 -23.71 -16.13
C ILE A 248 -1.33 -24.67 -16.36
N ASP A 249 -1.56 -25.97 -16.30
CA ASP A 249 -0.52 -26.98 -16.53
C ASP A 249 0.00 -27.00 -17.97
N ASN A 250 -0.77 -26.46 -18.93
CA ASN A 250 -0.39 -26.36 -20.35
C ASN A 250 0.12 -24.97 -20.76
N ALA A 251 0.12 -24.00 -19.87
CA ALA A 251 0.61 -22.64 -20.13
C ALA A 251 2.16 -22.64 -20.32
N PRO A 252 2.73 -21.63 -20.97
CA PRO A 252 2.10 -20.42 -21.50
C PRO A 252 1.38 -20.62 -22.83
N PHE A 253 0.53 -19.63 -23.19
CA PHE A 253 -0.22 -19.62 -24.44
C PHE A 253 0.11 -18.36 -25.26
N ASN A 254 0.30 -18.50 -26.56
CA ASN A 254 0.17 -17.36 -27.47
C ASN A 254 -1.32 -16.96 -27.65
N ALA A 255 -1.57 -15.79 -28.22
CA ALA A 255 -2.94 -15.27 -28.37
C ALA A 255 -3.88 -16.22 -29.12
N THR A 256 -3.39 -16.91 -30.17
CA THR A 256 -4.19 -17.90 -30.93
C THR A 256 -4.60 -19.08 -30.06
N GLN A 257 -3.67 -19.62 -29.26
CA GLN A 257 -3.93 -20.71 -28.34
C GLN A 257 -4.85 -20.26 -27.20
N ALA A 258 -4.63 -19.07 -26.63
CA ALA A 258 -5.47 -18.50 -25.59
C ALA A 258 -6.93 -18.35 -26.07
N LYS A 259 -7.14 -17.87 -27.31
CA LYS A 259 -8.47 -17.79 -27.92
C LYS A 259 -9.08 -19.19 -28.14
N ALA A 260 -8.33 -20.13 -28.69
CA ALA A 260 -8.80 -21.50 -28.94
C ALA A 260 -9.20 -22.21 -27.63
N ASN A 261 -8.50 -21.95 -26.54
CA ASN A 261 -8.82 -22.45 -25.22
C ASN A 261 -9.93 -21.64 -24.50
N GLY A 262 -10.43 -20.55 -25.11
CA GLY A 262 -11.47 -19.70 -24.53
C GLY A 262 -11.00 -18.90 -23.30
N LEU A 263 -9.69 -18.67 -23.20
CA LEU A 263 -9.13 -17.82 -22.16
C LEU A 263 -9.28 -16.32 -22.49
N ILE A 264 -9.30 -15.97 -23.79
CA ILE A 264 -9.61 -14.64 -24.29
C ILE A 264 -10.76 -14.68 -25.30
N ASP A 265 -11.38 -13.55 -25.54
CA ASP A 265 -12.52 -13.44 -26.46
C ASP A 265 -12.04 -13.30 -27.91
N ASP A 266 -10.98 -12.52 -28.13
CA ASP A 266 -10.33 -12.44 -29.44
C ASP A 266 -8.85 -12.03 -29.36
N ALA A 267 -8.12 -12.34 -30.45
CA ALA A 267 -6.73 -11.93 -30.70
C ALA A 267 -6.73 -10.83 -31.74
N VAL A 268 -6.77 -9.57 -31.29
CA VAL A 268 -6.98 -8.37 -32.14
C VAL A 268 -6.11 -7.22 -31.70
N TYR A 269 -5.79 -6.31 -32.62
CA TYR A 269 -5.11 -5.07 -32.28
C TYR A 269 -6.03 -4.08 -31.58
N ARG A 270 -5.47 -3.09 -30.91
CA ARG A 270 -6.19 -2.14 -30.07
C ARG A 270 -7.28 -1.37 -30.84
N GLU A 271 -7.02 -0.96 -32.07
CA GLU A 271 -8.00 -0.25 -32.90
C GLU A 271 -9.24 -1.11 -33.22
N GLN A 272 -9.09 -2.43 -33.30
CA GLN A 272 -10.21 -3.35 -33.53
C GLN A 272 -11.09 -3.49 -32.25
N VAL A 273 -10.48 -3.38 -31.07
CA VAL A 273 -11.24 -3.28 -29.81
C VAL A 273 -12.05 -1.97 -29.77
N ASP A 274 -11.46 -0.88 -30.25
CA ASP A 274 -12.16 0.40 -30.36
C ASP A 274 -13.34 0.32 -31.35
N ASP A 275 -13.19 -0.40 -32.47
CA ASP A 275 -14.27 -0.64 -33.43
C ASP A 275 -15.40 -1.50 -32.84
N GLU A 276 -15.05 -2.50 -32.04
CA GLU A 276 -16.06 -3.30 -31.34
C GLU A 276 -16.81 -2.47 -30.28
N LEU A 277 -16.12 -1.59 -29.55
CA LEU A 277 -16.74 -0.65 -28.63
C LEU A 277 -17.65 0.34 -29.34
N LYS A 278 -17.26 0.87 -30.53
CA LYS A 278 -18.14 1.69 -31.35
C LYS A 278 -19.44 0.95 -31.69
N ALA A 279 -19.33 -0.28 -32.19
CA ALA A 279 -20.50 -1.09 -32.52
C ALA A 279 -21.39 -1.32 -31.30
N LYS A 280 -20.79 -1.64 -30.14
CA LYS A 280 -21.52 -1.86 -28.87
C LYS A 280 -22.24 -0.63 -28.38
N LEU A 281 -21.66 0.57 -28.57
CA LEU A 281 -22.21 1.86 -28.15
C LEU A 281 -23.10 2.53 -29.19
N GLY A 282 -23.34 1.91 -30.36
CA GLY A 282 -24.22 2.42 -31.39
C GLY A 282 -23.62 3.58 -32.20
N TYR A 283 -22.30 3.70 -32.29
CA TYR A 283 -21.63 4.63 -33.20
C TYR A 283 -21.81 4.20 -34.66
N LYS A 284 -21.82 5.17 -35.57
CA LYS A 284 -21.71 4.87 -36.99
C LYS A 284 -20.29 4.42 -37.31
N GLN A 285 -20.13 3.68 -38.42
CA GLN A 285 -18.84 3.11 -38.79
C GLN A 285 -17.73 4.16 -38.96
N ASP A 286 -18.06 5.31 -39.53
CA ASP A 286 -17.13 6.41 -39.80
C ASP A 286 -16.94 7.36 -38.60
N ASP A 287 -17.70 7.18 -37.52
CA ASP A 287 -17.56 8.02 -36.33
C ASP A 287 -16.25 7.70 -35.61
N LYS A 288 -15.61 8.74 -35.09
CA LYS A 288 -14.48 8.55 -34.19
C LYS A 288 -14.98 8.19 -32.80
N LEU A 289 -14.45 7.10 -32.20
CA LEU A 289 -14.74 6.75 -30.81
C LEU A 289 -14.33 7.90 -29.90
N ARG A 290 -15.25 8.35 -29.06
CA ARG A 290 -14.97 9.35 -28.03
C ARG A 290 -14.39 8.64 -26.82
N THR A 291 -13.20 9.04 -26.43
CA THR A 291 -12.51 8.46 -25.29
C THR A 291 -12.14 9.56 -24.29
N ILE A 292 -12.11 9.22 -23.03
CA ILE A 292 -11.51 10.04 -21.97
C ILE A 292 -10.53 9.17 -21.18
N SER A 293 -9.31 9.66 -21.01
CA SER A 293 -8.32 8.95 -20.18
C SER A 293 -8.66 9.07 -18.70
N GLY A 294 -8.31 8.05 -17.92
CA GLY A 294 -8.45 8.08 -16.47
C GLY A 294 -7.77 9.28 -15.82
N GLY A 295 -6.59 9.68 -16.33
CA GLY A 295 -5.89 10.87 -15.85
C GLY A 295 -6.68 12.17 -16.00
N ASN A 296 -7.42 12.34 -17.08
CA ASN A 296 -8.32 13.49 -17.28
C ASN A 296 -9.64 13.31 -16.51
N TYR A 297 -10.20 12.11 -16.52
CA TYR A 297 -11.46 11.82 -15.84
C TYR A 297 -11.36 11.94 -14.31
N ARG A 298 -10.19 11.71 -13.75
CA ARG A 298 -9.91 11.92 -12.32
C ARG A 298 -10.33 13.32 -11.87
N ASP A 299 -10.11 14.34 -12.70
CA ASP A 299 -10.34 15.74 -12.37
C ASP A 299 -11.84 16.17 -12.51
N VAL A 300 -12.72 15.28 -12.97
CA VAL A 300 -14.18 15.52 -12.90
C VAL A 300 -14.60 15.57 -11.44
N PRO A 301 -15.22 16.68 -10.96
CA PRO A 301 -15.63 16.81 -9.56
C PRO A 301 -16.68 15.76 -9.19
N THR A 302 -16.47 15.09 -8.05
CA THR A 302 -17.44 14.12 -7.51
C THR A 302 -18.80 14.74 -7.20
N ASP A 303 -18.79 15.99 -6.73
CA ASP A 303 -20.01 16.73 -6.38
C ASP A 303 -20.88 17.03 -7.61
N SER A 304 -20.26 17.24 -8.80
CA SER A 304 -20.99 17.42 -10.07
C SER A 304 -21.81 16.19 -10.49
N LEU A 305 -21.47 15.02 -9.94
CA LEU A 305 -22.13 13.74 -10.16
C LEU A 305 -23.06 13.34 -8.99
N GLY A 306 -23.30 14.23 -8.03
CA GLY A 306 -24.12 13.94 -6.87
C GLY A 306 -23.46 13.00 -5.84
N LEU A 307 -22.16 12.77 -5.95
CA LEU A 307 -21.38 12.03 -4.94
C LEU A 307 -20.92 12.97 -3.82
N ASN A 308 -20.51 12.38 -2.70
CA ASN A 308 -19.98 13.09 -1.52
C ASN A 308 -20.98 14.01 -0.80
N ASN A 309 -22.28 13.74 -0.91
CA ASN A 309 -23.34 14.47 -0.21
C ASN A 309 -23.58 13.94 1.23
N GLY A 310 -22.81 12.95 1.67
CA GLY A 310 -22.95 12.32 2.98
C GLY A 310 -22.10 12.98 4.07
N GLU A 311 -22.07 12.34 5.24
CA GLU A 311 -21.22 12.73 6.34
C GLU A 311 -19.75 12.49 6.00
N LYS A 312 -18.86 13.32 6.55
CA LYS A 312 -17.41 13.20 6.28
C LYS A 312 -16.78 12.09 7.07
N VAL A 313 -16.03 11.25 6.40
CA VAL A 313 -15.17 10.20 6.97
C VAL A 313 -13.70 10.55 6.67
N ALA A 314 -12.85 10.49 7.68
CA ALA A 314 -11.41 10.63 7.49
C ALA A 314 -10.82 9.29 7.06
N VAL A 315 -10.07 9.27 5.97
CA VAL A 315 -9.26 8.11 5.56
C VAL A 315 -7.80 8.42 5.84
N ILE A 316 -7.18 7.62 6.71
CA ILE A 316 -5.77 7.76 7.11
C ILE A 316 -5.01 6.58 6.54
N PHE A 317 -3.97 6.86 5.75
CA PHE A 317 -3.16 5.84 5.10
C PHE A 317 -1.93 5.49 5.95
N ALA A 318 -1.72 4.19 6.18
CA ALA A 318 -0.59 3.62 6.87
C ALA A 318 0.10 2.60 5.94
N SER A 319 0.88 3.13 4.95
CA SER A 319 1.52 2.34 3.91
C SER A 319 3.03 2.28 4.12
N GLY A 320 3.61 1.06 4.11
CA GLY A 320 5.04 0.81 4.26
C GLY A 320 5.48 0.34 5.65
N ALA A 321 6.80 0.28 5.86
CA ALA A 321 7.37 -0.19 7.13
C ALA A 321 7.14 0.82 8.25
N ILE A 322 6.73 0.32 9.43
CA ILE A 322 6.45 1.16 10.61
C ILE A 322 7.75 1.59 11.29
N THR A 323 7.91 2.91 11.46
CA THR A 323 9.07 3.53 12.10
C THR A 323 8.65 4.59 13.13
N SER A 324 9.54 4.95 14.04
CA SER A 324 9.33 6.10 14.92
C SER A 324 9.51 7.42 14.16
N GLY A 325 8.80 8.46 14.59
CA GLY A 325 8.91 9.80 14.00
C GLY A 325 7.97 10.03 12.82
N ARG A 326 8.38 10.84 11.86
CA ARG A 326 7.58 11.21 10.67
C ARG A 326 7.67 10.16 9.56
N SER A 327 6.58 9.99 8.82
CA SER A 327 6.58 9.21 7.57
C SER A 327 7.55 9.79 6.55
N SER A 328 8.17 8.91 5.78
CA SER A 328 9.07 9.31 4.69
C SER A 328 8.90 8.39 3.48
N SER A 329 9.22 8.91 2.31
CA SER A 329 9.32 8.14 1.08
C SER A 329 10.61 8.52 0.35
N GLY A 330 11.31 7.53 -0.17
CA GLY A 330 12.55 7.77 -0.89
C GLY A 330 13.01 6.57 -1.71
N PRO A 331 13.83 6.80 -2.75
CA PRO A 331 14.27 5.74 -3.66
C PRO A 331 15.14 4.66 -3.00
N LEU A 332 15.77 4.96 -1.87
CA LEU A 332 16.64 4.02 -1.16
C LEU A 332 15.95 3.32 0.02
N ASN A 333 15.00 3.98 0.68
CA ASN A 333 14.36 3.48 1.90
C ASN A 333 12.91 3.02 1.67
N GLY A 334 12.38 3.16 0.45
CA GLY A 334 10.98 2.89 0.18
C GLY A 334 10.03 3.85 0.91
N GLU A 335 8.79 3.40 1.09
CA GLU A 335 7.76 4.12 1.85
C GLU A 335 7.76 3.65 3.31
N THR A 336 7.71 4.59 4.25
CA THR A 336 7.64 4.30 5.69
C THR A 336 6.47 4.99 6.35
N VAL A 337 5.88 4.30 7.32
CA VAL A 337 4.82 4.81 8.20
C VAL A 337 5.43 5.31 9.49
N GLY A 338 5.51 6.62 9.65
CA GLY A 338 6.01 7.25 10.88
C GLY A 338 4.91 7.37 11.95
N SER A 339 5.24 6.98 13.19
CA SER A 339 4.30 7.05 14.31
C SER A 339 3.69 8.44 14.50
N ASP A 340 4.52 9.49 14.44
CA ASP A 340 4.05 10.86 14.68
C ASP A 340 3.06 11.31 13.60
N THR A 341 3.30 10.93 12.34
CA THR A 341 2.39 11.28 11.23
C THR A 341 1.00 10.66 11.43
N VAL A 342 0.95 9.37 11.79
CA VAL A 342 -0.33 8.67 11.99
C VAL A 342 -1.04 9.17 13.25
N ILE A 343 -0.31 9.36 14.35
CA ILE A 343 -0.85 9.88 15.61
C ILE A 343 -1.49 11.26 15.42
N ASP A 344 -0.77 12.17 14.75
CA ASP A 344 -1.30 13.51 14.46
C ASP A 344 -2.57 13.43 13.62
N ALA A 345 -2.55 12.65 12.52
CA ALA A 345 -3.72 12.49 11.64
C ALA A 345 -4.93 11.90 12.37
N VAL A 346 -4.71 10.89 13.25
CA VAL A 346 -5.76 10.28 14.07
C VAL A 346 -6.33 11.27 15.07
N ASN A 347 -5.47 12.04 15.75
CA ASN A 347 -5.89 13.04 16.74
C ASN A 347 -6.67 14.18 16.09
N ASP A 348 -6.22 14.69 14.95
CA ASP A 348 -6.88 15.74 14.18
C ASP A 348 -8.26 15.28 13.70
N ALA A 349 -8.33 14.08 13.11
CA ALA A 349 -9.59 13.49 12.69
C ALA A 349 -10.56 13.25 13.86
N ALA A 350 -10.03 12.83 15.03
CA ALA A 350 -10.84 12.62 16.23
C ALA A 350 -11.35 13.94 16.84
N ALA A 351 -10.62 15.05 16.68
CA ALA A 351 -10.98 16.37 17.19
C ALA A 351 -11.93 17.15 16.25
N ASP A 352 -11.88 16.94 14.95
CA ASP A 352 -12.70 17.66 13.95
C ASP A 352 -14.18 17.26 14.08
N LYS A 353 -15.05 18.20 14.46
CA LYS A 353 -16.50 17.98 14.61
C LYS A 353 -17.20 17.64 13.28
N GLY A 354 -16.63 18.01 12.15
CA GLY A 354 -17.16 17.70 10.82
C GLY A 354 -16.94 16.25 10.40
N ILE A 355 -15.94 15.57 10.98
CA ILE A 355 -15.64 14.17 10.70
C ILE A 355 -16.45 13.27 11.64
N LYS A 356 -17.13 12.27 11.11
CA LYS A 356 -18.03 11.37 11.86
C LYS A 356 -17.42 10.00 12.17
N ALA A 357 -16.50 9.53 11.33
CA ALA A 357 -15.80 8.26 11.49
C ALA A 357 -14.38 8.36 10.95
N ILE A 358 -13.53 7.43 11.35
CA ILE A 358 -12.16 7.31 10.87
C ILE A 358 -12.00 5.93 10.23
N VAL A 359 -11.47 5.90 9.01
CA VAL A 359 -11.00 4.68 8.37
C VAL A 359 -9.48 4.70 8.34
N LEU A 360 -8.86 3.70 8.95
CA LEU A 360 -7.42 3.48 8.85
C LEU A 360 -7.16 2.46 7.73
N ARG A 361 -6.59 2.92 6.64
CA ARG A 361 -6.15 2.05 5.53
C ARG A 361 -4.73 1.58 5.80
N VAL A 362 -4.54 0.26 5.94
CA VAL A 362 -3.26 -0.34 6.33
C VAL A 362 -2.71 -1.20 5.19
N ASP A 363 -1.50 -0.86 4.75
CA ASP A 363 -0.70 -1.66 3.81
C ASP A 363 0.75 -1.74 4.33
N SER A 364 0.95 -2.54 5.38
CA SER A 364 2.20 -2.55 6.15
C SER A 364 2.60 -3.95 6.62
N PRO A 365 3.86 -4.35 6.41
CA PRO A 365 4.40 -5.59 6.97
C PRO A 365 4.68 -5.49 8.49
N GLY A 366 4.51 -4.30 9.07
CA GLY A 366 4.88 -3.98 10.44
C GLY A 366 6.21 -3.24 10.54
N GLY A 367 6.88 -3.35 11.68
CA GLY A 367 8.14 -2.66 11.95
C GLY A 367 8.36 -2.45 13.45
N SER A 368 8.67 -1.22 13.85
CA SER A 368 8.95 -0.85 15.24
C SER A 368 7.77 -1.17 16.17
N ALA A 369 8.00 -2.03 17.15
CA ALA A 369 7.01 -2.38 18.17
C ALA A 369 6.57 -1.15 18.98
N LEU A 370 7.53 -0.28 19.36
CA LEU A 370 7.22 0.96 20.09
C LEU A 370 6.35 1.90 19.26
N ALA A 371 6.71 2.13 17.99
CA ALA A 371 5.92 2.99 17.11
C ALA A 371 4.50 2.45 16.92
N SER A 372 4.36 1.12 16.74
CA SER A 372 3.05 0.46 16.63
C SER A 372 2.22 0.62 17.91
N ASP A 373 2.85 0.53 19.07
CA ASP A 373 2.17 0.71 20.36
C ASP A 373 1.65 2.13 20.55
N LEU A 374 2.47 3.13 20.23
CA LEU A 374 2.07 4.54 20.30
C LEU A 374 0.90 4.86 19.36
N MET A 375 0.94 4.35 18.13
CA MET A 375 -0.17 4.49 17.18
C MET A 375 -1.42 3.76 17.67
N TRP A 376 -1.28 2.52 18.15
CA TRP A 376 -2.40 1.77 18.74
C TRP A 376 -3.08 2.56 19.87
N HIS A 377 -2.30 3.20 20.76
CA HIS A 377 -2.84 4.02 21.84
C HIS A 377 -3.64 5.22 21.32
N ALA A 378 -3.14 5.92 20.28
CA ALA A 378 -3.87 7.03 19.67
C ALA A 378 -5.21 6.58 19.05
N ILE A 379 -5.22 5.41 18.38
CA ILE A 379 -6.42 4.81 17.81
C ILE A 379 -7.41 4.41 18.91
N GLU A 380 -6.95 3.83 20.03
CA GLU A 380 -7.79 3.51 21.19
C GLU A 380 -8.47 4.77 21.74
N LYS A 381 -7.73 5.88 21.86
CA LYS A 381 -8.28 7.19 22.27
C LYS A 381 -9.25 7.79 21.26
N ALA A 382 -9.00 7.61 19.98
CA ALA A 382 -9.92 8.08 18.94
C ALA A 382 -11.26 7.33 18.98
N LYS A 383 -11.25 6.03 19.26
CA LYS A 383 -12.46 5.19 19.43
C LYS A 383 -13.40 5.67 20.52
N GLU A 384 -12.90 6.32 21.57
CA GLU A 384 -13.73 6.91 22.62
C GLU A 384 -14.63 8.05 22.09
N LYS A 385 -14.24 8.64 20.95
CA LYS A 385 -14.91 9.81 20.35
C LYS A 385 -15.66 9.48 19.06
N LYS A 386 -15.14 8.58 18.23
CA LYS A 386 -15.66 8.27 16.89
C LYS A 386 -15.44 6.80 16.55
N PRO A 387 -16.30 6.20 15.73
CA PRO A 387 -16.01 4.87 15.17
C PRO A 387 -14.71 4.87 14.38
N VAL A 388 -13.90 3.84 14.61
CA VAL A 388 -12.68 3.58 13.83
C VAL A 388 -12.80 2.23 13.16
N VAL A 389 -12.74 2.22 11.84
CA VAL A 389 -12.75 1.01 11.00
C VAL A 389 -11.39 0.87 10.35
N VAL A 390 -10.90 -0.36 10.24
CA VAL A 390 -9.67 -0.68 9.50
C VAL A 390 -10.02 -1.31 8.17
N SER A 391 -9.40 -0.83 7.10
CA SER A 391 -9.35 -1.48 5.79
C SER A 391 -7.92 -1.95 5.54
N MET A 392 -7.71 -3.27 5.48
CA MET A 392 -6.44 -3.86 5.13
C MET A 392 -6.30 -3.95 3.61
N ALA A 393 -5.15 -3.55 3.08
CA ALA A 393 -4.82 -3.66 1.66
C ALA A 393 -4.14 -5.01 1.36
N ASP A 394 -2.94 -4.98 0.75
CA ASP A 394 -2.20 -6.19 0.44
C ASP A 394 -1.66 -6.87 1.69
N VAL A 395 -1.12 -6.08 2.63
CA VAL A 395 -0.49 -6.59 3.86
C VAL A 395 -0.90 -5.75 5.06
N ALA A 396 -1.32 -6.39 6.14
CA ALA A 396 -1.51 -5.77 7.45
C ALA A 396 -1.02 -6.75 8.53
N ALA A 397 0.31 -6.85 8.67
CA ALA A 397 0.95 -7.89 9.46
C ALA A 397 1.86 -7.32 10.55
N SER A 398 2.09 -8.09 11.62
CA SER A 398 2.96 -7.70 12.74
C SER A 398 2.56 -6.35 13.32
N GLY A 399 3.42 -5.31 13.27
CA GLY A 399 3.07 -3.94 13.66
C GLY A 399 1.86 -3.38 12.91
N GLY A 400 1.64 -3.76 11.63
CA GLY A 400 0.46 -3.39 10.86
C GLY A 400 -0.83 -4.00 11.42
N TYR A 401 -0.78 -5.24 11.91
CA TYR A 401 -1.89 -5.83 12.64
C TYR A 401 -2.04 -5.24 14.05
N TYR A 402 -0.93 -4.87 14.69
CA TYR A 402 -0.93 -4.25 16.02
C TYR A 402 -1.77 -2.96 16.03
N ILE A 403 -1.55 -2.07 15.05
CA ILE A 403 -2.32 -0.82 14.94
C ILE A 403 -3.78 -1.05 14.53
N ALA A 404 -4.08 -2.18 13.90
CA ALA A 404 -5.42 -2.54 13.42
C ALA A 404 -6.27 -3.24 14.48
N CYS A 405 -5.67 -4.01 15.39
CA CYS A 405 -6.33 -5.05 16.17
C CYS A 405 -7.46 -4.57 17.08
N ASN A 406 -7.46 -3.30 17.50
CA ASN A 406 -8.49 -2.75 18.39
C ASN A 406 -9.56 -1.90 17.67
N ALA A 407 -9.57 -1.84 16.34
CA ALA A 407 -10.62 -1.13 15.61
C ALA A 407 -12.03 -1.66 15.92
N ASN A 408 -13.06 -0.85 15.69
CA ASN A 408 -14.44 -1.28 15.87
C ASN A 408 -14.81 -2.37 14.86
N LYS A 409 -14.23 -2.29 13.64
CA LYS A 409 -14.38 -3.30 12.60
C LYS A 409 -13.10 -3.38 11.77
N ILE A 410 -12.73 -4.59 11.36
CA ILE A 410 -11.58 -4.87 10.50
C ILE A 410 -12.08 -5.52 9.22
N ILE A 411 -11.80 -4.90 8.10
CA ILE A 411 -12.17 -5.35 6.76
C ILE A 411 -10.90 -5.67 5.98
N ALA A 412 -10.87 -6.81 5.32
CA ALA A 412 -9.75 -7.26 4.49
C ALA A 412 -10.26 -8.03 3.28
N GLU A 413 -9.49 -8.07 2.21
CA GLU A 413 -9.78 -8.99 1.12
C GLU A 413 -9.40 -10.43 1.50
N PRO A 414 -10.03 -11.45 0.93
CA PRO A 414 -9.68 -12.84 1.20
C PRO A 414 -8.19 -13.14 1.02
N THR A 415 -7.56 -12.49 0.06
CA THR A 415 -6.14 -12.65 -0.30
C THR A 415 -5.18 -11.70 0.44
N THR A 416 -5.67 -10.81 1.28
CA THR A 416 -4.85 -9.96 2.16
C THR A 416 -3.97 -10.82 3.06
N ILE A 417 -2.71 -10.46 3.25
CA ILE A 417 -1.81 -11.09 4.21
C ILE A 417 -1.87 -10.35 5.54
N THR A 418 -2.22 -11.06 6.62
CA THR A 418 -2.41 -10.45 7.94
C THR A 418 -1.85 -11.31 9.09
N GLY A 419 -2.10 -10.91 10.33
CA GLY A 419 -1.61 -11.63 11.51
C GLY A 419 -0.14 -11.31 11.80
N SER A 420 0.75 -12.31 11.69
CA SER A 420 2.17 -12.19 12.10
C SER A 420 2.33 -11.63 13.52
N ILE A 421 1.38 -11.99 14.41
CA ILE A 421 1.40 -11.59 15.83
C ILE A 421 2.58 -12.28 16.49
N GLY A 422 3.70 -11.56 16.59
CA GLY A 422 4.97 -12.11 17.04
C GLY A 422 6.04 -11.04 17.16
N MET A 423 7.17 -11.40 17.75
CA MET A 423 8.29 -10.51 18.01
C MET A 423 9.60 -11.18 17.62
N PHE A 424 10.50 -10.41 17.04
CA PHE A 424 11.91 -10.75 16.94
C PHE A 424 12.76 -9.50 17.16
N ILE A 425 13.97 -9.72 17.61
CA ILE A 425 15.04 -8.72 17.67
C ILE A 425 16.35 -9.38 17.25
N GLY A 426 17.21 -8.63 16.60
CA GLY A 426 18.51 -9.14 16.16
C GLY A 426 19.51 -8.02 15.96
N LYS A 427 20.76 -8.41 15.87
CA LYS A 427 21.87 -7.55 15.49
C LYS A 427 22.84 -8.30 14.58
N PRO A 428 23.53 -7.62 13.66
CA PRO A 428 24.65 -8.21 12.96
C PRO A 428 25.83 -8.38 13.92
N VAL A 429 26.64 -9.44 13.71
CA VAL A 429 27.95 -9.62 14.33
C VAL A 429 28.99 -9.58 13.22
N VAL A 430 29.72 -8.47 13.14
CA VAL A 430 30.63 -8.15 12.01
C VAL A 430 32.10 -8.35 12.34
N LYS A 431 32.45 -9.06 13.43
CA LYS A 431 33.81 -9.29 13.88
C LYS A 431 34.69 -9.93 12.79
N GLY A 432 34.17 -10.95 12.12
CA GLY A 432 34.90 -11.63 11.05
C GLY A 432 35.18 -10.73 9.85
N LEU A 433 34.21 -9.88 9.48
CA LEU A 433 34.37 -8.86 8.44
C LEU A 433 35.47 -7.86 8.80
N TYR A 434 35.48 -7.36 10.04
CA TYR A 434 36.52 -6.43 10.51
C TYR A 434 37.89 -7.08 10.46
N GLN A 435 37.99 -8.33 10.91
CA GLN A 435 39.25 -9.09 10.83
C GLN A 435 39.74 -9.25 9.38
N TRP A 436 38.80 -9.56 8.47
CA TRP A 436 39.11 -9.69 7.04
C TRP A 436 39.59 -8.36 6.42
N LEU A 437 39.00 -7.24 6.83
CA LEU A 437 39.37 -5.89 6.38
C LEU A 437 40.59 -5.31 7.12
N GLY A 438 41.14 -6.00 8.14
CA GLY A 438 42.24 -5.48 8.96
C GLY A 438 41.80 -4.36 9.92
N VAL A 439 40.50 -4.25 10.23
CA VAL A 439 39.96 -3.27 11.18
C VAL A 439 40.04 -3.87 12.59
N SER A 440 40.59 -3.12 13.54
CA SER A 440 40.55 -3.41 14.98
C SER A 440 39.64 -2.45 15.71
N ASN A 441 38.99 -2.95 16.76
CA ASN A 441 38.13 -2.15 17.62
C ASN A 441 38.39 -2.45 19.09
N GLU A 442 38.28 -1.47 19.94
CA GLU A 442 38.36 -1.58 21.40
C GLU A 442 37.15 -0.92 22.04
N TYR A 443 36.68 -1.50 23.15
CA TYR A 443 35.57 -0.96 23.92
C TYR A 443 36.03 -0.51 25.30
N VAL A 444 35.71 0.71 25.67
CA VAL A 444 35.84 1.21 27.05
C VAL A 444 34.43 1.43 27.59
N MET A 445 33.99 0.59 28.51
CA MET A 445 32.61 0.54 28.96
C MET A 445 32.46 0.89 30.44
N ARG A 446 31.34 1.47 30.80
CA ARG A 446 30.86 1.64 32.16
C ARG A 446 29.41 1.15 32.23
N GLY A 447 29.12 0.31 33.20
CA GLY A 447 27.85 -0.41 33.33
C GLY A 447 27.91 -1.83 32.71
N LYS A 448 27.25 -2.79 33.39
CA LYS A 448 27.31 -4.22 33.06
C LYS A 448 26.81 -4.53 31.62
N ASN A 449 25.81 -3.78 31.16
CA ASN A 449 25.16 -4.00 29.86
C ASN A 449 25.51 -2.93 28.81
N ALA A 450 26.58 -2.13 29.04
CA ALA A 450 26.95 -1.03 28.13
C ALA A 450 27.29 -1.52 26.70
N GLY A 451 27.65 -2.79 26.57
CA GLY A 451 28.00 -3.41 25.28
C GLY A 451 26.88 -4.24 24.64
N ILE A 452 25.63 -4.19 25.13
CA ILE A 452 24.58 -5.10 24.67
C ILE A 452 24.27 -5.01 23.17
N PHE A 453 24.48 -3.84 22.55
CA PHE A 453 24.31 -3.62 21.12
C PHE A 453 25.61 -3.54 20.32
N ARG A 454 26.76 -3.97 20.91
CA ARG A 454 28.03 -4.02 20.15
C ARG A 454 27.92 -5.00 19.00
N GLU A 455 28.41 -4.59 17.83
CA GLU A 455 28.31 -5.36 16.58
C GLU A 455 29.46 -6.35 16.37
N THR A 456 30.45 -6.40 17.27
CA THR A 456 31.61 -7.30 17.12
C THR A 456 31.54 -8.57 17.96
N GLU A 457 30.52 -8.69 18.81
CA GLU A 457 30.37 -9.85 19.69
C GLU A 457 28.90 -10.29 19.74
N HIS A 458 28.68 -11.58 19.84
CA HIS A 458 27.37 -12.11 20.22
C HIS A 458 26.93 -11.61 21.59
N TRP A 459 25.63 -11.67 21.88
CA TRP A 459 25.16 -11.47 23.25
C TRP A 459 25.75 -12.52 24.18
N THR A 460 26.27 -12.09 25.31
CA THR A 460 26.58 -13.02 26.39
C THR A 460 25.30 -13.71 26.88
N PRO A 461 25.39 -14.84 27.61
CA PRO A 461 24.20 -15.49 28.15
C PRO A 461 23.33 -14.56 28.98
N GLU A 462 23.93 -13.64 29.75
CA GLU A 462 23.23 -12.68 30.59
C GLU A 462 22.57 -11.56 29.75
N GLU A 463 23.29 -11.03 28.76
CA GLU A 463 22.73 -10.04 27.83
C GLU A 463 21.58 -10.65 27.02
N ARG A 464 21.75 -11.90 26.54
CA ARG A 464 20.71 -12.61 25.81
C ARG A 464 19.47 -12.86 26.69
N ALA A 465 19.65 -13.24 27.95
CA ALA A 465 18.55 -13.42 28.89
C ALA A 465 17.74 -12.11 29.07
N LYS A 466 18.44 -10.96 29.15
CA LYS A 466 17.79 -9.63 29.20
C LYS A 466 17.01 -9.32 27.93
N MET A 467 17.55 -9.61 26.77
CA MET A 467 16.86 -9.37 25.49
C MET A 467 15.66 -10.30 25.30
N VAL A 468 15.73 -11.55 25.79
CA VAL A 468 14.59 -12.48 25.83
C VAL A 468 13.50 -11.97 26.77
N GLU A 469 13.86 -11.50 27.97
CA GLU A 469 12.92 -10.90 28.93
C GLU A 469 12.15 -9.71 28.28
N GLN A 470 12.88 -8.79 27.62
CA GLN A 470 12.26 -7.65 26.92
C GLN A 470 11.38 -8.08 25.74
N SER A 471 11.83 -9.06 24.97
CA SER A 471 11.05 -9.58 23.83
C SER A 471 9.76 -10.26 24.30
N ASN A 472 9.82 -11.02 25.39
CA ASN A 472 8.66 -11.63 26.02
C ASN A 472 7.67 -10.55 26.52
N ALA A 473 8.15 -9.47 27.15
CA ALA A 473 7.30 -8.38 27.59
C ALA A 473 6.58 -7.69 26.40
N VAL A 474 7.28 -7.45 25.28
CA VAL A 474 6.64 -6.90 24.08
C VAL A 474 5.55 -7.83 23.54
N TYR A 475 5.78 -9.13 23.52
CA TYR A 475 4.83 -10.09 22.97
C TYR A 475 3.71 -10.42 23.97
N PHE A 476 4.04 -10.94 25.16
CA PHE A 476 3.07 -11.48 26.11
C PHE A 476 2.38 -10.42 26.98
N ASP A 477 3.07 -9.31 27.30
CA ASP A 477 2.50 -8.27 28.17
C ASP A 477 1.87 -7.13 27.38
N ASN A 478 2.20 -6.99 26.07
CA ASN A 478 1.68 -5.92 25.24
C ASN A 478 0.88 -6.43 24.04
N PHE A 479 1.50 -7.13 23.07
CA PHE A 479 0.84 -7.44 21.80
C PHE A 479 -0.34 -8.41 21.99
N VAL A 480 -0.10 -9.57 22.63
CA VAL A 480 -1.13 -10.60 22.86
C VAL A 480 -2.34 -10.05 23.62
N PRO A 481 -2.18 -9.33 24.78
CA PRO A 481 -3.32 -8.80 25.52
C PRO A 481 -4.13 -7.75 24.74
N LYS A 482 -3.47 -6.92 23.93
CA LYS A 482 -4.14 -5.92 23.11
C LYS A 482 -4.95 -6.54 22.00
N VAL A 483 -4.42 -7.56 21.32
CA VAL A 483 -5.19 -8.34 20.35
C VAL A 483 -6.35 -9.04 21.03
N ALA A 484 -6.11 -9.71 22.16
CA ALA A 484 -7.13 -10.39 22.92
C ALA A 484 -8.30 -9.45 23.28
N LYS A 485 -7.99 -8.27 23.82
CA LYS A 485 -8.98 -7.23 24.14
C LYS A 485 -9.71 -6.74 22.88
N GLY A 486 -8.98 -6.39 21.82
CA GLY A 486 -9.55 -5.80 20.62
C GLY A 486 -10.41 -6.76 19.81
N ARG A 487 -10.09 -8.06 19.86
CA ARG A 487 -10.78 -9.12 19.10
C ARG A 487 -11.72 -9.97 19.96
N ASN A 488 -11.86 -9.67 21.25
CA ASN A 488 -12.65 -10.46 22.19
C ASN A 488 -12.25 -11.94 22.21
N LEU A 489 -10.94 -12.21 22.21
CA LEU A 489 -10.34 -13.53 22.26
C LEU A 489 -9.62 -13.72 23.60
N SER A 490 -9.40 -14.98 24.02
CA SER A 490 -8.51 -15.22 25.17
C SER A 490 -7.03 -15.02 24.77
N PRO A 491 -6.15 -14.60 25.68
CA PRO A 491 -4.71 -14.52 25.41
C PRO A 491 -4.13 -15.84 24.90
N ASP A 492 -4.60 -16.98 25.42
CA ASP A 492 -4.17 -18.32 24.96
C ASP A 492 -4.58 -18.58 23.51
N THR A 493 -5.81 -18.20 23.13
CA THR A 493 -6.27 -18.29 21.75
C THR A 493 -5.38 -17.43 20.84
N VAL A 494 -5.14 -16.17 21.22
CA VAL A 494 -4.25 -15.28 20.44
C VAL A 494 -2.85 -15.85 20.34
N ASN A 495 -2.29 -16.39 21.41
CA ASN A 495 -0.98 -17.02 21.37
C ASN A 495 -0.96 -18.26 20.46
N SER A 496 -2.03 -19.07 20.43
CA SER A 496 -2.10 -20.27 19.58
C SER A 496 -2.13 -19.96 18.09
N ILE A 497 -2.78 -18.85 17.68
CA ILE A 497 -2.84 -18.38 16.29
C ILE A 497 -1.76 -17.34 15.95
N GLY A 498 -1.01 -16.90 16.97
CA GLY A 498 0.07 -15.91 16.89
C GLY A 498 1.42 -16.53 16.57
N GLN A 499 2.39 -16.26 17.46
CA GLN A 499 3.78 -16.73 17.35
C GLN A 499 4.44 -16.36 16.01
N GLY A 500 4.00 -15.26 15.39
CA GLY A 500 4.51 -14.78 14.11
C GLY A 500 3.91 -15.42 12.89
N ARG A 501 2.93 -16.33 13.02
CA ARG A 501 2.24 -16.91 11.87
C ARG A 501 1.48 -15.86 11.09
N VAL A 502 1.67 -15.85 9.77
CA VAL A 502 0.87 -15.05 8.85
C VAL A 502 -0.33 -15.86 8.36
N TRP A 503 -1.40 -15.16 8.03
CA TRP A 503 -2.68 -15.70 7.60
C TRP A 503 -3.17 -14.94 6.36
N THR A 504 -3.92 -15.60 5.50
CA THR A 504 -4.73 -14.90 4.48
C THR A 504 -5.91 -14.21 5.16
N GLY A 505 -6.57 -13.28 4.47
CA GLY A 505 -7.79 -12.66 4.98
C GLY A 505 -8.89 -13.68 5.31
N THR A 506 -9.04 -14.72 4.47
CA THR A 506 -9.96 -15.85 4.72
C THR A 506 -9.63 -16.55 6.04
N GLN A 507 -8.37 -16.92 6.23
CA GLN A 507 -7.91 -17.58 7.45
C GLN A 507 -7.99 -16.63 8.67
N GLY A 508 -7.68 -15.35 8.46
CA GLY A 508 -7.79 -14.30 9.48
C GLY A 508 -9.23 -14.15 9.97
N LYS A 509 -10.20 -14.18 9.07
CA LYS A 509 -11.63 -14.15 9.42
C LYS A 509 -12.04 -15.39 10.21
N ALA A 510 -11.61 -16.57 9.78
CA ALA A 510 -11.88 -17.82 10.50
C ALA A 510 -11.27 -17.82 11.92
N ASN A 511 -10.13 -17.15 12.12
CA ASN A 511 -9.45 -17.03 13.39
C ASN A 511 -9.95 -15.84 14.25
N GLY A 512 -10.94 -15.07 13.80
CA GLY A 512 -11.45 -13.89 14.51
C GLY A 512 -10.56 -12.65 14.41
N LEU A 513 -9.56 -12.64 13.55
CA LEU A 513 -8.66 -11.51 13.34
C LEU A 513 -9.22 -10.47 12.36
N VAL A 514 -10.14 -10.86 11.50
CA VAL A 514 -10.84 -10.04 10.50
C VAL A 514 -12.35 -10.22 10.71
N ASP A 515 -13.12 -9.14 10.56
CA ASP A 515 -14.57 -9.18 10.75
C ASP A 515 -15.33 -9.46 9.47
N ASP A 516 -14.88 -8.88 8.33
CA ASP A 516 -15.58 -9.02 7.08
C ASP A 516 -14.65 -8.88 5.87
N PHE A 517 -15.12 -9.37 4.69
CA PHE A 517 -14.39 -9.22 3.44
C PHE A 517 -14.78 -7.93 2.72
N GLY A 518 -13.83 -7.34 2.02
CA GLY A 518 -13.96 -6.18 1.17
C GLY A 518 -12.79 -5.21 1.28
N GLY A 519 -12.84 -4.18 0.46
CA GLY A 519 -11.82 -3.15 0.38
C GLY A 519 -12.17 -1.86 1.13
N LEU A 520 -11.55 -0.75 0.70
CA LEU A 520 -11.69 0.57 1.30
C LEU A 520 -13.13 1.11 1.21
N GLU A 521 -13.81 0.93 0.08
CA GLU A 521 -15.18 1.43 -0.10
C GLU A 521 -16.17 0.79 0.88
N LYS A 522 -15.98 -0.50 1.20
CA LYS A 522 -16.81 -1.18 2.19
C LYS A 522 -16.50 -0.71 3.62
N ALA A 523 -15.29 -0.25 3.88
CA ALA A 523 -14.89 0.29 5.18
C ALA A 523 -15.47 1.69 5.43
N ILE A 524 -15.65 2.49 4.39
CA ILE A 524 -16.28 3.81 4.41
C ILE A 524 -17.79 3.67 4.56
#